data_a92eb212d664937b7df2b71c9ffca30b
#
_entry.id   a92eb212d664937b7df2b71c9ffca30b
#
_cell.length_a   1.000
_cell.length_b   1.000
_cell.length_c   1.000
_cell.angle_alpha   90.00
_cell.angle_beta   90.00
_cell.angle_gamma   90.00
#
_symmetry.space_group_name_H-M   'P 1'
#
loop_
_entity.id
_entity.type
_entity.pdbx_description
1 polymer ?
#
loop_
_entity_poly.entity_id
_entity_poly.type
_entity_poly.pdbx_seq_one_letter_code
_entity_poly.pdbx_strand_id
1 'polypeptide(L)'
;LRRAADLNWSAIDVSIFGTLFERGLDPAKRSQLGAHYTDPATIERLIGPVIRRPLLQKWELVAQQIQALAAKITKKGDKHYRAAHALFVTWLDELKNYRALDPACGSGNFLYLALKCLKDVEHHSHLQAAELGLDREADLVTGPHNVLGIELNEYAAELARVTVWIGELQWRLAHGYEFKTNPVLDTLEHIECRDALLAEGGGEAAWPAADVVVGNPPFLGDKKMRAELGDAYTTQLRSTYEGRVPGGADLVCYWFDKARAQIAAGALQRAGLVATNSIRGGANRKVVDA
;
A
#
# COMPACT_ATOMS: atom_id res chain seq x y z
N LEU A 1 -0.46 -8.89 29.23
CA LEU A 1 -1.47 -8.09 28.53
C LEU A 1 -1.84 -6.83 29.34
N ARG A 2 -2.30 -6.88 30.63
CA ARG A 2 -2.68 -5.69 31.39
C ARG A 2 -1.57 -4.64 31.45
N ARG A 3 -0.30 -5.03 31.75
CA ARG A 3 0.85 -4.10 31.75
C ARG A 3 1.14 -3.47 30.39
N ALA A 4 0.87 -4.17 29.30
CA ALA A 4 1.03 -3.63 27.96
C ALA A 4 -0.07 -2.61 27.63
N ALA A 5 -1.31 -2.81 28.11
CA ALA A 5 -2.40 -1.88 27.92
C ALA A 5 -2.20 -0.54 28.66
N ASP A 6 -1.41 -0.54 29.73
CA ASP A 6 -1.11 0.66 30.52
C ASP A 6 0.04 1.52 29.92
N LEU A 7 0.67 1.05 28.84
CA LEU A 7 1.76 1.78 28.18
C LEU A 7 1.22 2.79 27.18
N ASN A 8 1.91 3.92 27.05
CA ASN A 8 1.59 4.92 26.04
C ASN A 8 2.16 4.49 24.67
N TRP A 9 1.31 3.92 23.83
CA TRP A 9 1.65 3.45 22.48
C TRP A 9 1.75 4.59 21.45
N SER A 10 1.36 5.81 21.80
CA SER A 10 1.38 6.95 20.87
C SER A 10 2.79 7.37 20.43
N ALA A 11 3.81 7.05 21.23
CA ALA A 11 5.21 7.40 20.99
C ALA A 11 6.04 6.26 20.36
N ILE A 12 5.45 5.09 20.12
CA ILE A 12 6.16 3.96 19.53
C ILE A 12 6.28 4.17 18.03
N ASP A 13 7.49 4.08 17.48
CA ASP A 13 7.70 4.02 16.05
C ASP A 13 7.13 2.70 15.52
N VAL A 14 6.08 2.78 14.70
CA VAL A 14 5.40 1.61 14.14
C VAL A 14 6.36 0.73 13.33
N SER A 15 7.39 1.31 12.72
CA SER A 15 8.40 0.59 11.95
C SER A 15 9.24 -0.39 12.82
N ILE A 16 9.18 -0.24 14.15
CA ILE A 16 9.87 -1.15 15.08
C ILE A 16 9.32 -2.58 14.99
N PHE A 17 8.04 -2.75 14.64
CA PHE A 17 7.45 -4.07 14.46
C PHE A 17 8.11 -4.84 13.32
N GLY A 18 8.44 -4.15 12.21
CA GLY A 18 9.23 -4.72 11.13
C GLY A 18 10.61 -5.18 11.59
N THR A 19 11.27 -4.34 12.37
CA THR A 19 12.60 -4.66 12.95
C THR A 19 12.52 -5.83 13.95
N LEU A 20 11.49 -5.88 14.78
CA LEU A 20 11.29 -6.98 15.73
C LEU A 20 11.01 -8.29 15.01
N PHE A 21 10.20 -8.26 13.95
CA PHE A 21 9.94 -9.43 13.11
C PHE A 21 11.24 -9.94 12.49
N GLU A 22 11.99 -9.06 11.84
CA GLU A 22 13.25 -9.43 11.17
C GLU A 22 14.27 -10.01 12.17
N ARG A 23 14.41 -9.41 13.36
CA ARG A 23 15.32 -9.90 14.40
C ARG A 23 14.84 -11.18 15.08
N GLY A 24 13.52 -11.40 15.13
CA GLY A 24 12.92 -12.62 15.70
C GLY A 24 13.03 -13.84 14.79
N LEU A 25 13.27 -13.65 13.49
CA LEU A 25 13.46 -14.75 12.56
C LEU A 25 14.87 -15.34 12.64
N ASP A 26 14.93 -16.68 12.53
CA ASP A 26 16.20 -17.39 12.29
C ASP A 26 16.92 -16.78 11.07
N PRO A 27 18.23 -16.45 11.16
CA PRO A 27 19.01 -15.91 10.05
C PRO A 27 18.91 -16.70 8.74
N ALA A 28 18.80 -18.03 8.81
CA ALA A 28 18.58 -18.88 7.65
C ALA A 28 17.21 -18.66 7.00
N LYS A 29 16.17 -18.47 7.81
CA LYS A 29 14.80 -18.18 7.34
C LYS A 29 14.63 -16.76 6.80
N ARG A 30 15.41 -15.78 7.29
CA ARG A 30 15.38 -14.41 6.75
C ARG A 30 15.74 -14.37 5.28
N SER A 31 16.79 -15.12 4.89
CA SER A 31 17.22 -15.20 3.49
C SER A 31 16.16 -15.86 2.59
N GLN A 32 15.47 -16.87 3.10
CA GLN A 32 14.42 -17.59 2.39
C GLN A 32 13.15 -16.75 2.20
N LEU A 33 12.79 -15.95 3.21
CA LEU A 33 11.58 -15.14 3.20
C LEU A 33 11.77 -13.77 2.54
N GLY A 34 12.99 -13.41 2.11
CA GLY A 34 13.28 -12.08 1.56
C GLY A 34 12.98 -10.94 2.53
N ALA A 35 12.91 -11.23 3.84
CA ALA A 35 12.56 -10.28 4.88
C ALA A 35 13.69 -9.25 5.06
N HIS A 36 13.69 -8.21 4.25
CA HIS A 36 14.57 -7.06 4.36
C HIS A 36 13.76 -5.86 4.85
N TYR A 37 14.15 -5.36 6.02
CA TYR A 37 13.62 -4.09 6.51
C TYR A 37 13.91 -2.98 5.51
N THR A 38 12.87 -2.29 5.08
CA THR A 38 13.00 -1.09 4.24
C THR A 38 12.81 0.13 5.13
N ASP A 39 13.79 1.03 5.16
CA ASP A 39 13.70 2.23 5.96
C ASP A 39 12.57 3.17 5.46
N PRO A 40 11.92 3.92 6.37
CA PRO A 40 10.79 4.79 6.03
C PRO A 40 11.12 5.82 4.94
N ALA A 41 12.35 6.35 4.90
CA ALA A 41 12.72 7.35 3.90
C ALA A 41 12.78 6.74 2.49
N THR A 42 13.21 5.49 2.35
CA THR A 42 13.18 4.76 1.09
C THR A 42 11.74 4.46 0.65
N ILE A 43 10.87 4.06 1.59
CA ILE A 43 9.45 3.85 1.30
C ILE A 43 8.78 5.15 0.84
N GLU A 44 9.04 6.27 1.52
CA GLU A 44 8.50 7.59 1.16
C GLU A 44 8.93 8.06 -0.23
N ARG A 45 10.17 7.75 -0.67
CA ARG A 45 10.65 8.03 -2.03
C ARG A 45 9.83 7.30 -3.10
N LEU A 46 9.26 6.16 -2.76
CA LEU A 46 8.45 5.35 -3.66
C LEU A 46 6.97 5.76 -3.59
N ILE A 47 6.43 5.95 -2.39
CA ILE A 47 5.04 6.38 -2.19
C ILE A 47 4.79 7.78 -2.78
N GLY A 48 5.78 8.68 -2.67
CA GLY A 48 5.68 10.03 -3.21
C GLY A 48 5.22 10.10 -4.67
N PRO A 49 5.94 9.51 -5.63
CA PRO A 49 5.56 9.53 -7.05
C PRO A 49 4.38 8.61 -7.40
N VAL A 50 4.15 7.55 -6.64
CA VAL A 50 3.11 6.55 -6.97
C VAL A 50 1.74 6.95 -6.43
N ILE A 51 1.68 7.50 -5.21
CA ILE A 51 0.43 7.83 -4.51
C ILE A 51 0.30 9.33 -4.30
N ARG A 52 1.23 9.95 -3.56
CA ARG A 52 1.06 11.34 -3.07
C ARG A 52 0.92 12.36 -4.18
N ARG A 53 1.89 12.43 -5.10
CA ARG A 53 1.88 13.43 -6.17
C ARG A 53 0.64 13.32 -7.09
N PRO A 54 0.28 12.13 -7.60
CA PRO A 54 -0.90 12.00 -8.44
C PRO A 54 -2.20 12.42 -7.75
N LEU A 55 -2.38 12.07 -6.48
CA LEU A 55 -3.56 12.47 -5.72
C LEU A 55 -3.59 13.96 -5.43
N LEU A 56 -2.47 14.58 -5.04
CA LEU A 56 -2.41 16.02 -4.83
C LEU A 56 -2.62 16.80 -6.12
N GLN A 57 -2.08 16.36 -7.26
CA GLN A 57 -2.35 16.98 -8.56
C GLN A 57 -3.82 16.91 -8.93
N LYS A 58 -4.47 15.77 -8.67
CA LYS A 58 -5.91 15.61 -8.90
C LYS A 58 -6.73 16.50 -7.98
N TRP A 59 -6.38 16.54 -6.70
CA TRP A 59 -7.02 17.43 -5.73
C TRP A 59 -6.89 18.91 -6.14
N GLU A 60 -5.72 19.33 -6.61
CA GLU A 60 -5.50 20.71 -7.04
C GLU A 60 -6.47 21.14 -8.16
N LEU A 61 -6.76 20.23 -9.12
CA LEU A 61 -7.76 20.49 -10.17
C LEU A 61 -9.17 20.59 -9.58
N VAL A 62 -9.52 19.76 -8.62
CA VAL A 62 -10.81 19.82 -7.91
C VAL A 62 -10.93 21.10 -7.10
N ALA A 63 -9.88 21.47 -6.36
CA ALA A 63 -9.84 22.70 -5.56
C ALA A 63 -9.99 23.97 -6.41
N GLN A 64 -9.39 24.02 -7.61
CA GLN A 64 -9.58 25.14 -8.55
C GLN A 64 -11.05 25.24 -9.00
N GLN A 65 -11.73 24.14 -9.26
CA GLN A 65 -13.16 24.14 -9.61
C GLN A 65 -14.02 24.61 -8.42
N ILE A 66 -13.71 24.13 -7.22
CA ILE A 66 -14.38 24.57 -5.98
C ILE A 66 -14.19 26.08 -5.80
N GLN A 67 -12.97 26.58 -5.96
CA GLN A 67 -12.65 28.01 -5.82
C GLN A 67 -13.45 28.87 -6.80
N ALA A 68 -13.58 28.43 -8.06
CA ALA A 68 -14.37 29.12 -9.08
C ALA A 68 -15.86 29.20 -8.74
N LEU A 69 -16.39 28.20 -8.02
CA LEU A 69 -17.76 28.19 -7.50
C LEU A 69 -17.88 29.01 -6.22
N ALA A 70 -16.90 28.90 -5.32
CA ALA A 70 -16.85 29.61 -4.04
C ALA A 70 -16.92 31.14 -4.26
N ALA A 71 -16.25 31.67 -5.26
CA ALA A 71 -16.31 33.09 -5.64
C ALA A 71 -17.75 33.59 -6.01
N LYS A 72 -18.68 32.67 -6.28
CA LYS A 72 -20.06 32.98 -6.68
C LYS A 72 -21.08 32.70 -5.55
N ILE A 73 -20.63 32.20 -4.42
CA ILE A 73 -21.47 31.90 -3.27
C ILE A 73 -21.96 33.23 -2.66
N THR A 74 -23.27 33.40 -2.58
CA THR A 74 -23.89 34.57 -1.94
C THR A 74 -24.39 34.28 -0.53
N LYS A 75 -24.75 33.02 -0.27
CA LYS A 75 -25.12 32.51 1.05
C LYS A 75 -24.84 31.02 1.16
N LYS A 76 -24.59 30.56 2.38
CA LYS A 76 -24.44 29.13 2.70
C LYS A 76 -25.68 28.35 2.20
N GLY A 77 -25.45 27.26 1.47
CA GLY A 77 -26.49 26.38 0.95
C GLY A 77 -27.13 26.86 -0.37
N ASP A 78 -26.65 27.92 -1.00
CA ASP A 78 -27.10 28.30 -2.34
C ASP A 78 -26.65 27.29 -3.41
N LYS A 79 -27.05 27.53 -4.68
CA LYS A 79 -26.72 26.58 -5.76
C LYS A 79 -25.21 26.40 -5.99
N HIS A 80 -24.43 27.47 -5.77
CA HIS A 80 -22.98 27.43 -5.99
C HIS A 80 -22.28 26.72 -4.82
N TYR A 81 -22.74 26.95 -3.58
CA TYR A 81 -22.26 26.19 -2.41
C TYR A 81 -22.54 24.69 -2.59
N ARG A 82 -23.75 24.30 -2.97
CA ARG A 82 -24.13 22.89 -3.18
C ARG A 82 -23.31 22.25 -4.28
N ALA A 83 -23.02 22.96 -5.39
CA ALA A 83 -22.19 22.46 -6.46
C ALA A 83 -20.72 22.28 -6.02
N ALA A 84 -20.17 23.25 -5.27
CA ALA A 84 -18.82 23.16 -4.72
C ALA A 84 -18.69 22.00 -3.71
N HIS A 85 -19.67 21.87 -2.82
CA HIS A 85 -19.73 20.76 -1.86
C HIS A 85 -19.84 19.40 -2.54
N ALA A 86 -20.64 19.27 -3.61
CA ALA A 86 -20.75 18.04 -4.38
C ALA A 86 -19.40 17.61 -5.01
N LEU A 87 -18.59 18.55 -5.51
CA LEU A 87 -17.24 18.25 -6.02
C LEU A 87 -16.34 17.72 -4.89
N PHE A 88 -16.42 18.33 -3.71
CA PHE A 88 -15.65 17.87 -2.55
C PHE A 88 -16.06 16.46 -2.10
N VAL A 89 -17.36 16.18 -2.00
CA VAL A 89 -17.88 14.85 -1.67
C VAL A 89 -17.43 13.80 -2.70
N THR A 90 -17.48 14.14 -4.00
CA THR A 90 -17.00 13.24 -5.06
C THR A 90 -15.51 12.92 -4.89
N TRP A 91 -14.70 13.91 -4.54
CA TRP A 91 -13.30 13.70 -4.21
C TRP A 91 -13.09 12.78 -3.01
N LEU A 92 -13.85 12.98 -1.93
CA LEU A 92 -13.80 12.13 -0.75
C LEU A 92 -14.22 10.68 -1.08
N ASP A 93 -15.24 10.49 -1.93
CA ASP A 93 -15.65 9.17 -2.41
C ASP A 93 -14.54 8.48 -3.22
N GLU A 94 -13.78 9.22 -4.00
CA GLU A 94 -12.61 8.67 -4.69
C GLU A 94 -11.53 8.22 -3.69
N LEU A 95 -11.22 9.02 -2.67
CA LEU A 95 -10.26 8.64 -1.63
C LEU A 95 -10.76 7.42 -0.83
N LYS A 96 -12.04 7.37 -0.50
CA LYS A 96 -12.66 6.22 0.19
C LYS A 96 -12.48 4.92 -0.58
N ASN A 97 -12.57 4.99 -1.90
CA ASN A 97 -12.49 3.82 -2.78
C ASN A 97 -11.07 3.53 -3.30
N TYR A 98 -10.10 4.40 -3.03
CA TYR A 98 -8.72 4.20 -3.44
C TYR A 98 -8.08 3.01 -2.75
N ARG A 99 -7.38 2.15 -3.52
CA ARG A 99 -6.75 0.94 -3.00
C ARG A 99 -5.26 0.90 -3.36
N ALA A 100 -4.42 0.75 -2.35
CA ALA A 100 -2.99 0.52 -2.50
C ALA A 100 -2.67 -0.92 -2.06
N LEU A 101 -2.08 -1.72 -2.94
CA LEU A 101 -1.72 -3.11 -2.69
C LEU A 101 -0.21 -3.24 -2.48
N ASP A 102 0.19 -3.97 -1.45
CA ASP A 102 1.53 -4.52 -1.30
C ASP A 102 1.46 -6.06 -1.41
N PRO A 103 1.90 -6.64 -2.55
CA PRO A 103 1.81 -8.08 -2.78
C PRO A 103 2.95 -8.90 -2.16
N ALA A 104 3.71 -8.33 -1.25
CA ALA A 104 4.73 -8.97 -0.42
C ALA A 104 4.94 -8.14 0.85
N CYS A 105 3.84 -7.93 1.61
CA CYS A 105 3.78 -6.82 2.57
C CYS A 105 4.62 -7.02 3.84
N GLY A 106 5.13 -8.23 4.09
CA GLY A 106 5.90 -8.50 5.30
C GLY A 106 5.15 -8.08 6.55
N SER A 107 5.79 -7.31 7.40
CA SER A 107 5.19 -6.73 8.62
C SER A 107 4.36 -5.46 8.38
N GLY A 108 4.09 -5.06 7.14
CA GLY A 108 3.15 -4.00 6.80
C GLY A 108 3.71 -2.58 6.73
N ASN A 109 5.02 -2.37 6.69
CA ASN A 109 5.61 -1.02 6.66
C ASN A 109 5.17 -0.19 5.45
N PHE A 110 5.10 -0.78 4.26
CA PHE A 110 4.58 -0.11 3.05
C PHE A 110 3.10 0.21 3.18
N LEU A 111 2.30 -0.72 3.72
CA LEU A 111 0.87 -0.53 3.96
C LEU A 111 0.62 0.63 4.93
N TYR A 112 1.36 0.66 6.04
CA TYR A 112 1.28 1.74 7.03
C TYR A 112 1.59 3.12 6.41
N LEU A 113 2.71 3.24 5.67
CA LEU A 113 3.10 4.51 5.08
C LEU A 113 2.20 4.91 3.91
N ALA A 114 1.64 3.96 3.16
CA ALA A 114 0.62 4.23 2.14
C ALA A 114 -0.67 4.77 2.78
N LEU A 115 -1.14 4.14 3.87
CA LEU A 115 -2.30 4.61 4.64
C LEU A 115 -2.07 6.01 5.19
N LYS A 116 -0.92 6.24 5.83
CA LYS A 116 -0.54 7.57 6.32
C LYS A 116 -0.57 8.61 5.21
N CYS A 117 -0.03 8.28 4.04
CA CYS A 117 -0.02 9.17 2.88
C CYS A 117 -1.45 9.52 2.42
N LEU A 118 -2.37 8.55 2.36
CA LEU A 118 -3.77 8.77 1.98
C LEU A 118 -4.48 9.70 2.98
N LYS A 119 -4.27 9.46 4.28
CA LYS A 119 -4.80 10.31 5.35
C LYS A 119 -4.26 11.74 5.31
N ASP A 120 -2.95 11.90 5.06
CA ASP A 120 -2.33 13.22 4.90
C ASP A 120 -2.94 13.98 3.71
N VAL A 121 -3.21 13.31 2.59
CA VAL A 121 -3.87 13.88 1.41
C VAL A 121 -5.31 14.29 1.72
N GLU A 122 -6.07 13.43 2.39
CA GLU A 122 -7.45 13.74 2.79
C GLU A 122 -7.49 14.92 3.76
N HIS A 123 -6.64 14.89 4.80
CA HIS A 123 -6.56 15.97 5.78
C HIS A 123 -6.21 17.31 5.13
N HIS A 124 -5.24 17.32 4.21
CA HIS A 124 -4.90 18.50 3.40
C HIS A 124 -6.09 19.02 2.61
N SER A 125 -6.85 18.13 1.97
CA SER A 125 -8.03 18.52 1.19
C SER A 125 -9.16 19.08 2.07
N HIS A 126 -9.36 18.55 3.28
CA HIS A 126 -10.31 19.12 4.26
C HIS A 126 -9.92 20.53 4.70
N LEU A 127 -8.63 20.78 4.98
CA LEU A 127 -8.16 22.11 5.38
C LEU A 127 -8.39 23.12 4.26
N GLN A 128 -7.99 22.78 3.03
CA GLN A 128 -8.14 23.68 1.90
C GLN A 128 -9.62 23.90 1.51
N ALA A 129 -10.47 22.87 1.59
CA ALA A 129 -11.91 23.01 1.36
C ALA A 129 -12.54 23.98 2.39
N ALA A 130 -12.13 23.91 3.67
CA ALA A 130 -12.57 24.85 4.70
C ALA A 130 -12.12 26.28 4.43
N GLU A 131 -10.89 26.49 3.97
CA GLU A 131 -10.40 27.80 3.53
C GLU A 131 -11.21 28.38 2.36
N LEU A 132 -11.73 27.52 1.49
CA LEU A 132 -12.62 27.88 0.39
C LEU A 132 -14.08 28.08 0.82
N GLY A 133 -14.39 27.95 2.12
CA GLY A 133 -15.71 28.23 2.70
C GLY A 133 -16.67 27.04 2.72
N LEU A 134 -16.18 25.82 2.49
CA LEU A 134 -16.98 24.61 2.66
C LEU A 134 -16.95 24.10 4.12
N ASP A 135 -17.98 23.42 4.54
CA ASP A 135 -18.00 22.74 5.84
C ASP A 135 -17.03 21.54 5.81
N ARG A 136 -16.37 21.30 6.94
CA ARG A 136 -15.60 20.08 7.14
C ARG A 136 -16.53 18.90 7.39
N GLU A 137 -16.25 17.79 6.74
CA GLU A 137 -16.90 16.53 7.10
C GLU A 137 -16.46 16.07 8.49
N ALA A 138 -17.38 15.42 9.21
CA ALA A 138 -17.18 15.10 10.62
C ALA A 138 -16.10 14.05 10.88
N ASP A 139 -15.85 13.15 9.91
CA ASP A 139 -14.87 12.06 10.02
C ASP A 139 -14.13 11.86 8.71
N LEU A 140 -12.98 11.18 8.80
CA LEU A 140 -12.20 10.79 7.64
C LEU A 140 -12.83 9.60 6.93
N VAL A 141 -12.75 9.61 5.60
CA VAL A 141 -13.21 8.51 4.75
C VAL A 141 -12.09 7.49 4.49
N THR A 142 -10.82 7.93 4.60
CA THR A 142 -9.67 7.01 4.48
C THR A 142 -9.43 6.25 5.77
N GLY A 143 -9.02 5.00 5.63
CA GLY A 143 -8.78 4.11 6.76
C GLY A 143 -8.08 2.82 6.34
N PRO A 144 -7.93 1.85 7.24
CA PRO A 144 -7.27 0.58 6.97
C PRO A 144 -7.76 -0.15 5.72
N HIS A 145 -9.03 0.01 5.35
CA HIS A 145 -9.62 -0.60 4.14
C HIS A 145 -9.01 -0.11 2.81
N ASN A 146 -8.26 0.99 2.83
CA ASN A 146 -7.58 1.50 1.64
C ASN A 146 -6.29 0.76 1.30
N VAL A 147 -5.76 -0.05 2.21
CA VAL A 147 -4.51 -0.78 2.02
C VAL A 147 -4.75 -2.27 2.00
N LEU A 148 -4.25 -2.93 0.96
CA LEU A 148 -4.41 -4.36 0.72
C LEU A 148 -3.04 -5.02 0.79
N GLY A 149 -2.95 -6.20 1.41
CA GLY A 149 -1.69 -6.92 1.56
C GLY A 149 -1.79 -8.38 1.15
N ILE A 150 -0.70 -8.91 0.60
CA ILE A 150 -0.51 -10.35 0.44
C ILE A 150 0.83 -10.69 1.08
N GLU A 151 0.84 -11.69 1.96
CA GLU A 151 2.05 -12.17 2.63
C GLU A 151 1.99 -13.70 2.76
N LEU A 152 3.11 -14.35 2.48
CA LEU A 152 3.20 -15.81 2.56
C LEU A 152 3.35 -16.31 4.00
N ASN A 153 3.99 -15.52 4.86
CA ASN A 153 4.24 -15.86 6.24
C ASN A 153 3.10 -15.39 7.14
N GLU A 154 2.40 -16.34 7.78
CA GLU A 154 1.26 -16.07 8.65
C GLU A 154 1.58 -15.08 9.79
N TYR A 155 2.73 -15.25 10.44
CA TYR A 155 3.15 -14.35 11.52
C TYR A 155 3.42 -12.93 11.03
N ALA A 156 4.01 -12.77 9.84
CA ALA A 156 4.22 -11.46 9.22
C ALA A 156 2.89 -10.80 8.83
N ALA A 157 1.95 -11.57 8.28
CA ALA A 157 0.61 -11.08 7.95
C ALA A 157 -0.14 -10.56 9.20
N GLU A 158 -0.06 -11.29 10.33
CA GLU A 158 -0.62 -10.81 11.60
C GLU A 158 0.03 -9.53 12.09
N LEU A 159 1.37 -9.43 12.00
CA LEU A 159 2.08 -8.19 12.33
C LEU A 159 1.69 -7.04 11.42
N ALA A 160 1.47 -7.30 10.13
CA ALA A 160 1.02 -6.28 9.19
C ALA A 160 -0.34 -5.70 9.59
N ARG A 161 -1.27 -6.55 10.04
CA ARG A 161 -2.57 -6.10 10.58
C ARG A 161 -2.39 -5.19 11.79
N VAL A 162 -1.55 -5.60 12.74
CA VAL A 162 -1.24 -4.79 13.94
C VAL A 162 -0.57 -3.47 13.55
N THR A 163 0.39 -3.50 12.62
CA THR A 163 1.11 -2.32 12.13
C THR A 163 0.16 -1.29 11.52
N VAL A 164 -0.74 -1.73 10.65
CA VAL A 164 -1.75 -0.86 10.01
C VAL A 164 -2.69 -0.25 11.06
N TRP A 165 -3.18 -1.05 12.03
CA TRP A 165 -4.05 -0.54 13.10
C TRP A 165 -3.36 0.47 14.01
N ILE A 166 -2.15 0.18 14.46
CA ILE A 166 -1.41 1.13 15.31
C ILE A 166 -1.14 2.41 14.53
N GLY A 167 -0.77 2.31 13.25
CA GLY A 167 -0.57 3.46 12.39
C GLY A 167 -1.81 4.33 12.26
N GLU A 168 -2.98 3.71 12.06
CA GLU A 168 -4.28 4.40 12.03
C GLU A 168 -4.54 5.15 13.32
N LEU A 169 -4.38 4.48 14.46
CA LEU A 169 -4.59 5.06 15.78
C LEU A 169 -3.65 6.23 16.07
N GLN A 170 -2.36 6.05 15.79
CA GLN A 170 -1.36 7.12 16.00
C GLN A 170 -1.62 8.33 15.13
N TRP A 171 -1.97 8.11 13.86
CA TRP A 171 -2.26 9.21 12.95
C TRP A 171 -3.47 10.03 13.43
N ARG A 172 -4.56 9.36 13.85
CA ARG A 172 -5.75 10.03 14.41
C ARG A 172 -5.41 10.85 15.65
N LEU A 173 -4.67 10.26 16.60
CA LEU A 173 -4.24 10.97 17.82
C LEU A 173 -3.41 12.22 17.51
N ALA A 174 -2.45 12.09 16.59
CA ALA A 174 -1.57 13.20 16.23
C ALA A 174 -2.30 14.38 15.57
N HIS A 175 -3.44 14.11 14.92
CA HIS A 175 -4.23 15.12 14.19
C HIS A 175 -5.54 15.51 14.89
N GLY A 176 -5.74 15.07 16.14
CA GLY A 176 -6.90 15.48 16.96
C GLY A 176 -8.23 14.87 16.50
N TYR A 177 -8.22 13.74 15.80
CA TYR A 177 -9.42 12.99 15.47
C TYR A 177 -9.78 12.01 16.59
N GLU A 178 -11.06 11.98 16.96
CA GLU A 178 -11.55 11.04 17.97
C GLU A 178 -11.47 9.58 17.50
N PHE A 179 -11.28 8.69 18.47
CA PHE A 179 -11.48 7.26 18.24
C PHE A 179 -12.97 6.98 18.14
N LYS A 180 -13.39 6.21 17.15
CA LYS A 180 -14.67 5.52 17.25
C LYS A 180 -14.61 4.64 18.50
N THR A 181 -15.54 4.84 19.43
CA THR A 181 -15.57 4.32 20.80
C THR A 181 -15.63 2.78 20.93
N ASN A 182 -15.50 2.08 19.87
CA ASN A 182 -15.22 0.66 19.86
C ASN A 182 -14.40 0.39 18.58
N PRO A 183 -13.06 0.37 18.64
CA PRO A 183 -12.31 -0.33 17.64
C PRO A 183 -12.59 -1.83 17.87
N VAL A 184 -13.76 -2.29 17.49
CA VAL A 184 -13.89 -3.66 17.01
C VAL A 184 -12.81 -3.66 15.94
N LEU A 185 -11.72 -4.36 16.22
CA LEU A 185 -10.67 -4.63 15.27
C LEU A 185 -11.38 -5.33 14.12
N ASP A 186 -11.85 -4.55 13.13
CA ASP A 186 -12.31 -5.11 11.89
C ASP A 186 -11.18 -6.02 11.47
N THR A 187 -11.50 -7.29 11.36
CA THR A 187 -10.55 -8.28 10.90
C THR A 187 -10.04 -7.75 9.58
N LEU A 188 -8.74 -7.36 9.52
CA LEU A 188 -8.16 -6.84 8.28
C LEU A 188 -8.00 -8.01 7.29
N GLU A 189 -9.13 -8.62 6.88
CA GLU A 189 -9.20 -9.76 5.96
C GLU A 189 -8.57 -9.45 4.59
N HIS A 190 -8.45 -8.17 4.27
CA HIS A 190 -7.76 -7.69 3.07
C HIS A 190 -6.22 -7.73 3.17
N ILE A 191 -5.66 -8.15 4.30
CA ILE A 191 -4.28 -8.64 4.40
C ILE A 191 -4.34 -10.16 4.39
N GLU A 192 -4.11 -10.73 3.20
CA GLU A 192 -4.30 -12.14 2.91
C GLU A 192 -3.00 -12.92 3.17
N CYS A 193 -3.11 -14.08 3.86
CA CYS A 193 -1.98 -14.99 4.03
C CYS A 193 -1.99 -16.03 2.91
N ARG A 194 -1.25 -15.76 1.83
CA ARG A 194 -1.14 -16.66 0.67
C ARG A 194 0.03 -16.29 -0.23
N ASP A 195 0.30 -17.11 -1.23
CA ASP A 195 1.26 -16.80 -2.29
C ASP A 195 0.70 -15.70 -3.22
N ALA A 196 1.55 -14.72 -3.56
CA ALA A 196 1.20 -13.63 -4.48
C ALA A 196 1.42 -13.98 -5.95
N LEU A 197 2.16 -15.05 -6.25
CA LEU A 197 2.53 -15.45 -7.61
C LEU A 197 1.79 -16.69 -8.10
N LEU A 198 1.64 -17.70 -7.24
CA LEU A 198 1.00 -18.97 -7.58
C LEU A 198 -0.28 -19.19 -6.78
N ALA A 199 -1.32 -19.66 -7.46
CA ALA A 199 -2.56 -20.10 -6.81
C ALA A 199 -2.42 -21.53 -6.24
N GLU A 200 -3.14 -21.84 -5.16
CA GLU A 200 -3.13 -23.18 -4.53
C GLU A 200 -3.49 -24.30 -5.51
N GLY A 201 -4.39 -24.05 -6.45
CA GLY A 201 -4.80 -24.99 -7.50
C GLY A 201 -3.90 -25.04 -8.72
N GLY A 202 -2.78 -24.30 -8.70
CA GLY A 202 -1.92 -24.10 -9.87
C GLY A 202 -2.31 -22.87 -10.70
N GLY A 203 -1.38 -22.41 -11.54
CA GLY A 203 -1.55 -21.20 -12.33
C GLY A 203 -1.21 -19.93 -11.55
N GLU A 204 -1.45 -18.79 -12.17
CA GLU A 204 -1.12 -17.47 -11.62
C GLU A 204 -2.10 -17.06 -10.52
N ALA A 205 -1.59 -16.63 -9.37
CA ALA A 205 -2.43 -16.09 -8.29
C ALA A 205 -3.07 -14.75 -8.70
N ALA A 206 -4.35 -14.58 -8.47
CA ALA A 206 -5.01 -13.30 -8.69
C ALA A 206 -4.62 -12.29 -7.60
N TRP A 207 -4.33 -11.05 -7.97
CA TRP A 207 -4.25 -9.94 -7.03
C TRP A 207 -5.62 -9.28 -6.85
N PRO A 208 -5.94 -8.78 -5.65
CA PRO A 208 -7.16 -7.99 -5.47
C PRO A 208 -7.11 -6.72 -6.33
N ALA A 209 -8.28 -6.21 -6.70
CA ALA A 209 -8.37 -4.96 -7.46
C ALA A 209 -7.78 -3.81 -6.65
N ALA A 210 -6.85 -3.07 -7.26
CA ALA A 210 -6.15 -1.96 -6.64
C ALA A 210 -5.87 -0.84 -7.66
N ASP A 211 -5.76 0.39 -7.17
CA ASP A 211 -5.34 1.53 -8.01
C ASP A 211 -3.84 1.54 -8.22
N VAL A 212 -3.09 1.17 -7.19
CA VAL A 212 -1.63 1.16 -7.24
C VAL A 212 -1.05 -0.05 -6.51
N VAL A 213 0.15 -0.45 -6.93
CA VAL A 213 0.98 -1.44 -6.24
C VAL A 213 2.23 -0.75 -5.71
N VAL A 214 2.55 -0.98 -4.45
CA VAL A 214 3.80 -0.53 -3.81
C VAL A 214 4.36 -1.69 -2.97
N GLY A 215 5.68 -1.84 -2.89
CA GLY A 215 6.23 -2.90 -2.06
C GLY A 215 7.72 -3.17 -2.29
N ASN A 216 8.23 -4.08 -1.47
CA ASN A 216 9.59 -4.59 -1.55
C ASN A 216 9.57 -6.13 -1.68
N PRO A 217 9.28 -6.67 -2.88
CA PRO A 217 9.23 -8.11 -3.10
C PRO A 217 10.56 -8.80 -2.82
N PRO A 218 10.56 -10.11 -2.50
CA PRO A 218 11.78 -10.84 -2.16
C PRO A 218 12.78 -10.90 -3.31
N PHE A 219 14.07 -10.67 -2.99
CA PHE A 219 15.18 -10.74 -3.93
C PHE A 219 15.86 -12.11 -3.82
N LEU A 220 15.69 -12.93 -4.82
CA LEU A 220 16.35 -14.21 -4.90
C LEU A 220 16.85 -14.42 -6.32
N GLY A 221 18.16 -14.54 -6.47
CA GLY A 221 18.77 -14.78 -7.76
C GLY A 221 18.39 -16.15 -8.33
N ASP A 222 18.24 -16.22 -9.64
CA ASP A 222 17.81 -17.43 -10.37
C ASP A 222 18.50 -18.72 -9.92
N LYS A 223 19.81 -18.68 -9.72
CA LYS A 223 20.61 -19.87 -9.32
C LYS A 223 20.25 -20.40 -7.93
N LYS A 224 19.72 -19.54 -7.04
CA LYS A 224 19.34 -19.91 -5.68
C LYS A 224 17.88 -20.33 -5.57
N MET A 225 17.03 -20.02 -6.54
CA MET A 225 15.60 -20.27 -6.46
C MET A 225 15.28 -21.74 -6.18
N ARG A 226 15.93 -22.68 -6.86
CA ARG A 226 15.69 -24.13 -6.63
C ARG A 226 16.11 -24.59 -5.26
N ALA A 227 17.23 -24.07 -4.75
CA ALA A 227 17.72 -24.44 -3.43
C ALA A 227 16.87 -23.88 -2.29
N GLU A 228 16.36 -22.66 -2.44
CA GLU A 228 15.63 -21.94 -1.40
C GLU A 228 14.10 -22.19 -1.46
N LEU A 229 13.52 -22.25 -2.67
CA LEU A 229 12.06 -22.42 -2.87
C LEU A 229 11.67 -23.87 -3.21
N GLY A 230 12.64 -24.71 -3.51
CA GLY A 230 12.41 -26.10 -3.96
C GLY A 230 12.17 -26.22 -5.47
N ASP A 231 12.44 -27.43 -5.98
CA ASP A 231 12.34 -27.74 -7.42
C ASP A 231 10.89 -27.67 -7.93
N ALA A 232 9.93 -28.17 -7.16
CA ALA A 232 8.52 -28.20 -7.55
C ALA A 232 7.97 -26.77 -7.73
N TYR A 233 8.15 -25.92 -6.73
CA TYR A 233 7.71 -24.53 -6.78
C TYR A 233 8.36 -23.75 -7.93
N THR A 234 9.69 -23.85 -8.05
CA THR A 234 10.45 -23.14 -9.10
C THR A 234 10.03 -23.57 -10.50
N THR A 235 9.76 -24.86 -10.69
CA THR A 235 9.31 -25.41 -11.98
C THR A 235 7.90 -24.89 -12.31
N GLN A 236 6.98 -24.93 -11.36
CA GLN A 236 5.63 -24.42 -11.53
C GLN A 236 5.62 -22.92 -11.81
N LEU A 237 6.41 -22.14 -11.05
CA LEU A 237 6.53 -20.69 -11.25
C LEU A 237 7.00 -20.36 -12.66
N ARG A 238 8.07 -21.02 -13.13
CA ARG A 238 8.61 -20.81 -14.49
C ARG A 238 7.61 -21.21 -15.58
N SER A 239 6.89 -22.31 -15.39
CA SER A 239 5.85 -22.75 -16.33
C SER A 239 4.68 -21.77 -16.38
N THR A 240 4.22 -21.27 -15.21
CA THR A 240 3.11 -20.30 -15.14
C THR A 240 3.41 -18.99 -15.85
N TYR A 241 4.66 -18.53 -15.77
CA TYR A 241 5.10 -17.27 -16.38
C TYR A 241 5.93 -17.46 -17.68
N GLU A 242 5.82 -18.62 -18.30
CA GLU A 242 6.52 -18.93 -19.55
C GLU A 242 6.14 -17.92 -20.63
N GLY A 243 7.14 -17.48 -21.40
CA GLY A 243 6.98 -16.44 -22.44
C GLY A 243 6.93 -15.00 -21.93
N ARG A 244 6.71 -14.78 -20.62
CA ARG A 244 6.63 -13.45 -19.98
C ARG A 244 7.89 -13.13 -19.18
N VAL A 245 8.32 -14.05 -18.31
CA VAL A 245 9.55 -13.92 -17.53
C VAL A 245 10.60 -14.87 -18.08
N PRO A 246 11.73 -14.37 -18.59
CA PRO A 246 12.76 -15.23 -19.18
C PRO A 246 13.40 -16.15 -18.14
N GLY A 247 13.80 -17.36 -18.56
CA GLY A 247 14.64 -18.23 -17.75
C GLY A 247 15.94 -17.52 -17.37
N GLY A 248 16.35 -17.65 -16.11
CA GLY A 248 17.51 -16.95 -15.56
C GLY A 248 17.19 -15.57 -14.97
N ALA A 249 15.93 -15.14 -14.95
CA ALA A 249 15.50 -13.95 -14.24
C ALA A 249 15.39 -14.21 -12.73
N ASP A 250 15.71 -13.20 -11.93
CA ASP A 250 15.57 -13.22 -10.47
C ASP A 250 14.09 -13.24 -10.04
N LEU A 251 13.81 -13.75 -8.86
CA LEU A 251 12.46 -13.93 -8.33
C LEU A 251 11.63 -12.63 -8.36
N VAL A 252 12.24 -11.50 -8.01
CA VAL A 252 11.57 -10.18 -8.01
C VAL A 252 10.95 -9.83 -9.37
N CYS A 253 11.47 -10.36 -10.46
CA CYS A 253 10.98 -10.08 -11.81
C CYS A 253 9.54 -10.54 -12.05
N TYR A 254 9.08 -11.54 -11.33
CA TYR A 254 7.70 -12.03 -11.44
C TYR A 254 6.68 -11.00 -10.92
N TRP A 255 7.01 -10.26 -9.85
CA TRP A 255 6.19 -9.14 -9.39
C TRP A 255 6.17 -7.98 -10.38
N PHE A 256 7.33 -7.64 -10.97
CA PHE A 256 7.42 -6.60 -12.01
C PHE A 256 6.58 -6.95 -13.23
N ASP A 257 6.69 -8.18 -13.73
CA ASP A 257 5.91 -8.64 -14.88
C ASP A 257 4.41 -8.60 -14.58
N LYS A 258 4.01 -9.08 -13.41
CA LYS A 258 2.61 -9.12 -12.99
C LYS A 258 2.01 -7.72 -12.84
N ALA A 259 2.74 -6.78 -12.21
CA ALA A 259 2.32 -5.39 -12.09
C ALA A 259 2.22 -4.72 -13.47
N ARG A 260 3.22 -4.95 -14.34
CA ARG A 260 3.22 -4.45 -15.72
C ARG A 260 2.02 -4.97 -16.52
N ALA A 261 1.73 -6.27 -16.43
CA ALA A 261 0.59 -6.88 -17.13
C ALA A 261 -0.74 -6.25 -16.70
N GLN A 262 -0.92 -5.98 -15.40
CA GLN A 262 -2.12 -5.30 -14.89
C GLN A 262 -2.21 -3.83 -15.33
N ILE A 263 -1.08 -3.12 -15.40
CA ILE A 263 -1.05 -1.75 -15.93
C ILE A 263 -1.42 -1.75 -17.41
N ALA A 264 -0.86 -2.67 -18.21
CA ALA A 264 -1.18 -2.81 -19.62
C ALA A 264 -2.65 -3.16 -19.88
N ALA A 265 -3.26 -3.93 -18.98
CA ALA A 265 -4.69 -4.25 -19.02
C ALA A 265 -5.60 -3.13 -18.50
N GLY A 266 -5.07 -2.01 -18.01
CA GLY A 266 -5.83 -0.93 -17.38
C GLY A 266 -6.45 -1.26 -16.03
N ALA A 267 -6.07 -2.38 -15.41
CA ALA A 267 -6.54 -2.81 -14.10
C ALA A 267 -5.76 -2.17 -12.94
N LEU A 268 -4.60 -1.61 -13.23
CA LEU A 268 -3.71 -0.94 -12.28
C LEU A 268 -3.20 0.37 -12.90
N GLN A 269 -3.20 1.45 -12.15
CA GLN A 269 -2.76 2.76 -12.66
C GLN A 269 -1.22 2.90 -12.63
N ARG A 270 -0.59 2.47 -11.54
CA ARG A 270 0.86 2.62 -11.30
C ARG A 270 1.38 1.51 -10.41
N ALA A 271 2.68 1.24 -10.54
CA ALA A 271 3.40 0.37 -9.62
C ALA A 271 4.74 1.00 -9.23
N GLY A 272 5.12 0.82 -7.97
CA GLY A 272 6.43 1.15 -7.44
C GLY A 272 6.96 -0.01 -6.61
N LEU A 273 7.97 -0.70 -7.11
CA LEU A 273 8.57 -1.86 -6.46
C LEU A 273 10.06 -1.62 -6.23
N VAL A 274 10.51 -1.98 -5.03
CA VAL A 274 11.95 -1.98 -4.74
C VAL A 274 12.61 -3.16 -5.41
N ALA A 275 13.81 -2.96 -5.95
CA ALA A 275 14.63 -4.01 -6.51
C ALA A 275 16.12 -3.73 -6.27
N THR A 276 16.93 -4.76 -6.36
CA THR A 276 18.38 -4.61 -6.37
C THR A 276 18.88 -4.11 -7.73
N ASN A 277 20.14 -3.65 -7.80
CA ASN A 277 20.72 -3.20 -9.06
C ASN A 277 20.76 -4.29 -10.15
N SER A 278 20.62 -5.58 -9.79
CA SER A 278 20.55 -6.69 -10.74
C SER A 278 19.38 -6.56 -11.73
N ILE A 279 18.31 -5.83 -11.35
CA ILE A 279 17.15 -5.58 -12.22
C ILE A 279 17.53 -4.90 -13.56
N ARG A 280 18.65 -4.19 -13.59
CA ARG A 280 19.13 -3.42 -14.76
C ARG A 280 19.92 -4.24 -15.76
N GLY A 281 20.19 -5.52 -15.51
CA GLY A 281 21.07 -6.34 -16.33
C GLY A 281 20.51 -7.72 -16.69
N GLY A 282 21.11 -8.35 -17.71
CA GLY A 282 20.82 -9.73 -18.07
C GLY A 282 19.36 -10.04 -18.39
N ALA A 283 18.89 -11.18 -17.90
CA ALA A 283 17.52 -11.63 -18.07
C ALA A 283 16.50 -10.71 -17.36
N ASN A 284 16.88 -10.11 -16.22
CA ASN A 284 16.01 -9.23 -15.43
C ASN A 284 15.61 -7.97 -16.22
N ARG A 285 16.57 -7.37 -16.93
CA ARG A 285 16.32 -6.16 -17.73
C ARG A 285 15.25 -6.39 -18.80
N LYS A 286 15.20 -7.58 -19.39
CA LYS A 286 14.17 -7.90 -20.40
C LYS A 286 12.75 -7.80 -19.87
N VAL A 287 12.54 -8.03 -18.56
CA VAL A 287 11.24 -7.89 -17.91
C VAL A 287 10.86 -6.43 -17.69
N VAL A 288 11.86 -5.58 -17.43
CA VAL A 288 11.62 -4.14 -17.21
C VAL A 288 11.44 -3.38 -18.53
N ASP A 289 12.13 -3.81 -19.58
CA ASP A 289 12.09 -3.17 -20.91
C ASP A 289 10.86 -3.63 -21.75
N ALA A 290 10.13 -4.68 -21.32
CA ALA A 290 8.95 -5.22 -22.00
C ALA A 290 7.69 -4.40 -21.71
#